data_5d54f3ccb37e9d215b079bb89138e600
#
_entry.id   5d54f3ccb37e9d215b079bb89138e600
#
_cell.length_a   1.000
_cell.length_b   1.000
_cell.length_c   1.000
_cell.angle_alpha   90.00
_cell.angle_beta   90.00
_cell.angle_gamma   90.00
#
_symmetry.space_group_name_H-M   'P 1'
#
loop_
_entity.id
_entity.type
_entity.pdbx_description
1 polymer ?
#
loop_
_entity_poly.entity_id
_entity_poly.type
_entity_poly.pdbx_seq_one_letter_code
_entity_poly.pdbx_strand_id
1 'polypeptide(L)'
;VILRFENKGFKNNHLLKIKACIFCEKGIKEKNLNLVKDAKKIHEEALKGEYWDWLDHYNYANMDLALGNFKNAINKYNKALKINPKDARTWKNLAQCYYEIGKNKKAFSCLDQALSINPELIEAILTKAGMLRDVKKAPLNAVELYDQAMNIATQTGFDMSSIFYQKSLSFFQANKTLDAISAIQDGLIYFPGDFYLTNLKLSILAQRWSSDTILAEMAIQDFSQQLEEYPDDIEAKKILAEIFLKNNDTNNFEDTIKSCLEQY
;
A
#
# COMPACT_ATOMS: atom_id res chain seq x y z
N VAL A 1 6.04 16.49 27.97
CA VAL A 1 6.89 17.72 27.86
C VAL A 1 6.05 18.89 27.37
N ILE A 2 5.30 18.78 26.27
CA ILE A 2 4.48 19.85 25.69
C ILE A 2 3.42 20.35 26.68
N LEU A 3 2.65 19.44 27.33
CA LEU A 3 1.66 19.77 28.37
C LEU A 3 2.25 20.50 29.59
N ARG A 4 3.54 20.29 29.88
CA ARG A 4 4.24 20.94 30.99
C ARG A 4 4.61 22.40 30.68
N PHE A 5 4.75 22.76 29.41
CA PHE A 5 5.01 24.13 28.96
C PHE A 5 3.72 24.93 28.78
N GLU A 6 2.62 24.31 28.35
CA GLU A 6 1.29 24.96 28.26
C GLU A 6 0.81 25.44 29.64
N ASN A 7 1.04 24.66 30.70
CA ASN A 7 0.71 25.04 32.09
C ASN A 7 1.51 26.23 32.64
N LYS A 8 2.55 26.69 31.95
CA LYS A 8 3.35 27.86 32.32
C LYS A 8 3.02 29.15 31.53
N GLY A 9 1.94 29.12 30.72
CA GLY A 9 1.46 30.30 30.00
C GLY A 9 2.34 30.76 28.82
N PHE A 10 3.35 29.97 28.42
CA PHE A 10 4.18 30.27 27.26
C PHE A 10 3.51 29.74 25.98
N LYS A 11 2.85 30.59 25.22
CA LYS A 11 2.47 30.31 23.84
C LYS A 11 3.74 30.29 22.96
N ASN A 12 4.36 29.14 22.83
CA ASN A 12 5.45 28.96 21.91
C ASN A 12 4.90 28.38 20.58
N ASN A 13 4.75 29.24 19.58
CA ASN A 13 4.22 28.85 18.26
C ASN A 13 4.96 27.65 17.64
N HIS A 14 6.27 27.53 17.89
CA HIS A 14 7.06 26.40 17.41
C HIS A 14 6.62 25.07 18.07
N LEU A 15 6.37 25.06 19.38
CA LEU A 15 5.83 23.88 20.08
C LEU A 15 4.42 23.51 19.61
N LEU A 16 3.57 24.49 19.31
CA LEU A 16 2.24 24.25 18.75
C LEU A 16 2.33 23.64 17.35
N LYS A 17 3.25 24.07 16.49
CA LYS A 17 3.50 23.46 15.19
C LYS A 17 3.92 21.97 15.33
N ILE A 18 4.86 21.67 16.24
CA ILE A 18 5.29 20.30 16.53
C ILE A 18 4.11 19.45 17.04
N LYS A 19 3.32 19.98 17.98
CA LYS A 19 2.13 19.30 18.50
C LYS A 19 1.14 18.98 17.40
N ALA A 20 0.89 19.91 16.50
CA ALA A 20 0.02 19.72 15.34
C ALA A 20 0.52 18.59 14.43
N CYS A 21 1.83 18.53 14.14
CA CYS A 21 2.42 17.44 13.35
C CYS A 21 2.24 16.08 14.04
N ILE A 22 2.55 15.97 15.33
CA ILE A 22 2.39 14.73 16.11
C ILE A 22 0.92 14.27 16.13
N PHE A 23 -0.03 15.19 16.31
CA PHE A 23 -1.46 14.87 16.29
C PHE A 23 -1.92 14.41 14.92
N CYS A 24 -1.41 15.02 13.85
CA CYS A 24 -1.70 14.62 12.49
C CYS A 24 -1.20 13.20 12.22
N GLU A 25 0.07 12.91 12.50
CA GLU A 25 0.66 11.57 12.32
C GLU A 25 -0.07 10.51 13.13
N LYS A 26 -0.36 10.79 14.40
CA LYS A 26 -1.16 9.91 15.26
C LYS A 26 -2.56 9.69 14.69
N GLY A 27 -3.23 10.75 14.25
CA GLY A 27 -4.56 10.67 13.66
C GLY A 27 -4.60 9.83 12.39
N ILE A 28 -3.57 9.94 11.54
CA ILE A 28 -3.43 9.11 10.33
C ILE A 28 -3.23 7.64 10.72
N LYS A 29 -2.30 7.36 11.64
CA LYS A 29 -1.97 5.99 12.09
C LYS A 29 -3.18 5.29 12.74
N GLU A 30 -3.94 6.01 13.56
CA GLU A 30 -5.10 5.49 14.28
C GLU A 30 -6.41 5.60 13.46
N LYS A 31 -6.35 6.09 12.22
CA LYS A 31 -7.52 6.39 11.37
C LYS A 31 -8.52 7.33 12.05
N ASN A 32 -8.05 8.22 12.92
CA ASN A 32 -8.85 9.17 13.70
C ASN A 32 -8.86 10.55 13.04
N LEU A 33 -9.82 10.79 12.15
CA LEU A 33 -9.94 12.06 11.42
C LEU A 33 -10.22 13.27 12.33
N ASN A 34 -10.81 13.07 13.51
CA ASN A 34 -11.03 14.18 14.44
C ASN A 34 -9.70 14.70 14.99
N LEU A 35 -8.76 13.80 15.28
CA LEU A 35 -7.43 14.19 15.72
C LEU A 35 -6.67 14.97 14.65
N VAL A 36 -6.86 14.62 13.36
CA VAL A 36 -6.30 15.39 12.22
C VAL A 36 -6.94 16.76 12.11
N LYS A 37 -8.26 16.89 12.34
CA LYS A 37 -8.95 18.21 12.38
C LYS A 37 -8.45 19.09 13.51
N ASP A 38 -8.22 18.52 14.69
CA ASP A 38 -7.67 19.26 15.82
C ASP A 38 -6.22 19.67 15.57
N ALA A 39 -5.41 18.78 14.97
CA ALA A 39 -4.06 19.12 14.51
C ALA A 39 -4.07 20.35 13.58
N LYS A 40 -5.00 20.39 12.63
CA LYS A 40 -5.15 21.49 11.68
C LYS A 40 -5.48 22.82 12.38
N LYS A 41 -6.42 22.80 13.35
CA LYS A 41 -6.76 23.98 14.15
C LYS A 41 -5.58 24.50 14.96
N ILE A 42 -4.83 23.58 15.61
CA ILE A 42 -3.62 23.93 16.38
C ILE A 42 -2.58 24.59 15.46
N HIS A 43 -2.40 24.05 14.24
CA HIS A 43 -1.46 24.60 13.26
C HIS A 43 -1.88 26.01 12.78
N GLU A 44 -3.17 26.21 12.52
CA GLU A 44 -3.73 27.52 12.16
C GLU A 44 -3.54 28.56 13.30
N GLU A 45 -3.76 28.14 14.55
CA GLU A 45 -3.56 29.01 15.72
C GLU A 45 -2.08 29.39 15.88
N ALA A 46 -1.17 28.44 15.70
CA ALA A 46 0.28 28.66 15.77
C ALA A 46 0.79 29.64 14.68
N LEU A 47 0.09 29.72 13.56
CA LEU A 47 0.49 30.55 12.41
C LEU A 47 -0.31 31.84 12.27
N LYS A 48 -1.18 32.15 13.23
CA LYS A 48 -2.00 33.36 13.18
C LYS A 48 -1.14 34.60 13.29
N GLY A 49 -1.11 35.38 12.21
CA GLY A 49 -0.28 36.60 12.11
C GLY A 49 1.19 36.34 11.74
N GLU A 50 1.59 35.11 11.52
CA GLU A 50 2.94 34.69 11.14
C GLU A 50 3.08 34.57 9.61
N TYR A 51 4.32 34.71 9.13
CA TYR A 51 4.65 34.31 7.76
C TYR A 51 4.79 32.80 7.68
N TRP A 52 4.13 32.18 6.68
CA TRP A 52 4.18 30.75 6.45
C TRP A 52 5.39 30.42 5.57
N ASP A 53 6.30 29.62 6.10
CA ASP A 53 7.38 29.03 5.32
C ASP A 53 6.90 27.84 4.48
N TRP A 54 7.83 27.22 3.71
CA TRP A 54 7.48 26.08 2.86
C TRP A 54 7.01 24.89 3.68
N LEU A 55 7.60 24.64 4.86
CA LEU A 55 7.27 23.52 5.73
C LEU A 55 5.89 23.69 6.38
N ASP A 56 5.52 24.91 6.73
CA ASP A 56 4.18 25.23 7.23
C ASP A 56 3.11 24.91 6.18
N HIS A 57 3.34 25.33 4.94
CA HIS A 57 2.46 25.01 3.83
C HIS A 57 2.40 23.50 3.55
N TYR A 58 3.53 22.79 3.61
CA TYR A 58 3.62 21.35 3.43
C TYR A 58 2.85 20.60 4.51
N ASN A 59 3.08 20.91 5.79
CA ASN A 59 2.41 20.24 6.90
C ASN A 59 0.89 20.46 6.89
N TYR A 60 0.46 21.69 6.61
CA TYR A 60 -0.96 21.98 6.47
C TYR A 60 -1.60 21.23 5.28
N ALA A 61 -0.88 21.10 4.18
CA ALA A 61 -1.33 20.33 3.02
C ALA A 61 -1.44 18.84 3.34
N ASN A 62 -0.52 18.28 4.16
CA ASN A 62 -0.62 16.89 4.62
C ASN A 62 -1.89 16.65 5.46
N MET A 63 -2.27 17.62 6.30
CA MET A 63 -3.53 17.54 7.06
C MET A 63 -4.74 17.57 6.13
N ASP A 64 -4.74 18.45 5.12
CA ASP A 64 -5.80 18.50 4.11
C ASP A 64 -5.85 17.20 3.27
N LEU A 65 -4.70 16.65 2.90
CA LEU A 65 -4.61 15.36 2.20
C LEU A 65 -5.24 14.23 3.05
N ALA A 66 -4.87 14.14 4.32
CA ALA A 66 -5.40 13.13 5.25
C ALA A 66 -6.93 13.28 5.47
N LEU A 67 -7.45 14.48 5.37
CA LEU A 67 -8.89 14.78 5.47
C LEU A 67 -9.64 14.62 4.13
N GLY A 68 -8.97 14.24 3.04
CA GLY A 68 -9.57 14.14 1.70
C GLY A 68 -9.84 15.51 1.03
N ASN A 69 -9.33 16.60 1.58
CA ASN A 69 -9.50 17.96 1.03
C ASN A 69 -8.49 18.23 -0.10
N PHE A 70 -8.47 17.37 -1.12
CA PHE A 70 -7.41 17.35 -2.16
C PHE A 70 -7.20 18.69 -2.87
N LYS A 71 -8.26 19.46 -3.15
CA LYS A 71 -8.13 20.78 -3.81
C LYS A 71 -7.37 21.78 -2.93
N ASN A 72 -7.64 21.77 -1.63
CA ASN A 72 -6.95 22.65 -0.66
C ASN A 72 -5.50 22.20 -0.49
N ALA A 73 -5.26 20.89 -0.37
CA ALA A 73 -3.93 20.31 -0.29
C ALA A 73 -3.07 20.72 -1.51
N ILE A 74 -3.61 20.59 -2.75
CA ILE A 74 -2.95 21.02 -3.98
C ILE A 74 -2.52 22.50 -3.91
N ASN A 75 -3.41 23.39 -3.45
CA ASN A 75 -3.08 24.81 -3.33
C ASN A 75 -1.91 25.04 -2.36
N LYS A 76 -1.93 24.36 -1.21
CA LYS A 76 -0.88 24.50 -0.19
C LYS A 76 0.44 23.88 -0.61
N TYR A 77 0.43 22.66 -1.23
CA TYR A 77 1.65 22.09 -1.80
C TYR A 77 2.26 22.98 -2.89
N ASN A 78 1.46 23.57 -3.75
CA ASN A 78 1.97 24.53 -4.74
C ASN A 78 2.61 25.76 -4.10
N LYS A 79 2.08 26.25 -2.96
CA LYS A 79 2.72 27.34 -2.20
C LYS A 79 4.05 26.89 -1.58
N ALA A 80 4.11 25.69 -1.01
CA ALA A 80 5.34 25.11 -0.51
C ALA A 80 6.40 25.01 -1.61
N LEU A 81 6.03 24.50 -2.79
CA LEU A 81 6.93 24.33 -3.95
C LEU A 81 7.37 25.65 -4.59
N LYS A 82 6.60 26.73 -4.45
CA LYS A 82 7.05 28.07 -4.86
C LYS A 82 8.21 28.57 -4.00
N ILE A 83 8.24 28.20 -2.73
CA ILE A 83 9.29 28.57 -1.78
C ILE A 83 10.47 27.59 -1.86
N ASN A 84 10.17 26.29 -1.86
CA ASN A 84 11.18 25.20 -1.96
C ASN A 84 10.82 24.22 -3.08
N PRO A 85 11.24 24.48 -4.33
CA PRO A 85 10.93 23.63 -5.48
C PRO A 85 11.68 22.30 -5.48
N LYS A 86 12.71 22.13 -4.62
CA LYS A 86 13.55 20.94 -4.55
C LYS A 86 13.11 19.93 -3.47
N ASP A 87 11.93 20.06 -2.89
CA ASP A 87 11.42 19.05 -1.96
C ASP A 87 10.67 17.94 -2.69
N ALA A 88 11.33 16.81 -2.90
CA ALA A 88 10.79 15.64 -3.60
C ALA A 88 9.52 15.07 -2.93
N ARG A 89 9.42 15.15 -1.59
CA ARG A 89 8.24 14.65 -0.85
C ARG A 89 7.01 15.50 -1.13
N THR A 90 7.16 16.82 -1.26
CA THR A 90 6.05 17.70 -1.64
C THR A 90 5.55 17.37 -3.03
N TRP A 91 6.44 17.15 -3.99
CA TRP A 91 6.06 16.71 -5.34
C TRP A 91 5.32 15.37 -5.33
N LYS A 92 5.79 14.39 -4.55
CA LYS A 92 5.14 13.08 -4.41
C LYS A 92 3.73 13.21 -3.83
N ASN A 93 3.55 13.98 -2.74
CA ASN A 93 2.24 14.17 -2.11
C ASN A 93 1.28 14.98 -3.02
N LEU A 94 1.80 15.95 -3.77
CA LEU A 94 1.03 16.66 -4.79
C LEU A 94 0.55 15.72 -5.90
N ALA A 95 1.38 14.76 -6.31
CA ALA A 95 1.00 13.72 -7.26
C ALA A 95 -0.17 12.89 -6.76
N GLN A 96 -0.14 12.47 -5.50
CA GLN A 96 -1.24 11.74 -4.89
C GLN A 96 -2.53 12.55 -4.93
N CYS A 97 -2.49 13.83 -4.56
CA CYS A 97 -3.68 14.69 -4.65
C CYS A 97 -4.23 14.80 -6.08
N TYR A 98 -3.35 14.89 -7.09
CA TYR A 98 -3.80 14.92 -8.49
C TYR A 98 -4.39 13.57 -8.92
N TYR A 99 -3.84 12.46 -8.45
CA TYR A 99 -4.38 11.12 -8.70
C TYR A 99 -5.80 10.98 -8.13
N GLU A 100 -6.00 11.34 -6.86
CA GLU A 100 -7.29 11.26 -6.18
C GLU A 100 -8.41 12.08 -6.86
N ILE A 101 -8.05 13.17 -7.52
CA ILE A 101 -9.02 13.97 -8.30
C ILE A 101 -9.05 13.62 -9.80
N GLY A 102 -8.47 12.46 -10.18
CA GLY A 102 -8.49 11.93 -11.54
C GLY A 102 -7.58 12.65 -12.55
N LYS A 103 -6.71 13.56 -12.11
CA LYS A 103 -5.78 14.30 -12.99
C LYS A 103 -4.48 13.52 -13.22
N ASN A 104 -4.59 12.31 -13.74
CA ASN A 104 -3.50 11.35 -13.86
C ASN A 104 -2.26 11.87 -14.59
N LYS A 105 -2.42 12.65 -15.68
CA LYS A 105 -1.28 13.25 -16.40
C LYS A 105 -0.44 14.16 -15.49
N LYS A 106 -1.11 14.98 -14.64
CA LYS A 106 -0.41 15.84 -13.69
C LYS A 106 0.24 15.05 -12.57
N ALA A 107 -0.41 13.98 -12.11
CA ALA A 107 0.15 13.10 -11.10
C ALA A 107 1.47 12.45 -11.59
N PHE A 108 1.50 11.90 -12.81
CA PHE A 108 2.74 11.37 -13.40
C PHE A 108 3.84 12.43 -13.50
N SER A 109 3.52 13.63 -14.01
CA SER A 109 4.49 14.73 -14.11
C SER A 109 5.08 15.11 -12.74
N CYS A 110 4.25 15.13 -11.68
CA CYS A 110 4.73 15.41 -10.32
C CYS A 110 5.63 14.28 -9.79
N LEU A 111 5.32 13.00 -10.08
CA LEU A 111 6.18 11.88 -9.72
C LEU A 111 7.51 11.91 -10.46
N ASP A 112 7.51 12.29 -11.75
CA ASP A 112 8.73 12.46 -12.52
C ASP A 112 9.62 13.57 -11.93
N GLN A 113 9.01 14.69 -11.48
CA GLN A 113 9.73 15.74 -10.76
C GLN A 113 10.29 15.25 -9.41
N ALA A 114 9.49 14.52 -8.63
CA ALA A 114 9.94 13.95 -7.37
C ALA A 114 11.17 13.05 -7.56
N LEU A 115 11.11 12.15 -8.54
CA LEU A 115 12.20 11.19 -8.84
C LEU A 115 13.40 11.84 -9.54
N SER A 116 13.22 12.95 -10.26
CA SER A 116 14.36 13.73 -10.79
C SER A 116 15.17 14.42 -9.67
N ILE A 117 14.52 14.77 -8.56
CA ILE A 117 15.15 15.38 -7.38
C ILE A 117 15.75 14.32 -6.46
N ASN A 118 14.99 13.26 -6.18
CA ASN A 118 15.43 12.13 -5.38
C ASN A 118 15.05 10.80 -6.07
N PRO A 119 15.96 10.20 -6.84
CA PRO A 119 15.73 8.93 -7.54
C PRO A 119 15.47 7.74 -6.60
N GLU A 120 15.89 7.83 -5.35
CA GLU A 120 15.75 6.77 -4.34
C GLU A 120 14.53 6.97 -3.41
N LEU A 121 13.64 7.91 -3.72
CA LEU A 121 12.42 8.10 -2.93
C LEU A 121 11.44 6.94 -3.17
N ILE A 122 11.56 5.89 -2.34
CA ILE A 122 10.79 4.64 -2.47
C ILE A 122 9.29 4.90 -2.62
N GLU A 123 8.73 5.77 -1.81
CA GLU A 123 7.29 6.06 -1.85
C GLU A 123 6.85 6.68 -3.19
N ALA A 124 7.73 7.45 -3.86
CA ALA A 124 7.42 7.98 -5.19
C ALA A 124 7.53 6.89 -6.26
N ILE A 125 8.51 5.99 -6.16
CA ILE A 125 8.67 4.84 -7.04
C ILE A 125 7.44 3.93 -6.93
N LEU A 126 7.04 3.56 -5.71
CA LEU A 126 5.88 2.71 -5.45
C LEU A 126 4.56 3.33 -5.95
N THR A 127 4.39 4.64 -5.73
CA THR A 127 3.21 5.35 -6.24
C THR A 127 3.18 5.35 -7.76
N LYS A 128 4.32 5.59 -8.42
CA LYS A 128 4.43 5.58 -9.89
C LYS A 128 4.17 4.18 -10.45
N ALA A 129 4.70 3.14 -9.80
CA ALA A 129 4.48 1.74 -10.18
C ALA A 129 2.99 1.38 -10.10
N GLY A 130 2.32 1.68 -8.99
CA GLY A 130 0.88 1.46 -8.84
C GLY A 130 0.07 2.18 -9.92
N MET A 131 0.40 3.43 -10.22
CA MET A 131 -0.27 4.18 -11.29
C MET A 131 0.01 3.62 -12.69
N LEU A 132 1.21 3.09 -12.96
CA LEU A 132 1.50 2.42 -14.23
C LEU A 132 0.64 1.17 -14.39
N ARG A 133 0.53 0.35 -13.34
CA ARG A 133 -0.32 -0.83 -13.34
C ARG A 133 -1.79 -0.49 -13.54
N ASP A 134 -2.33 0.40 -12.71
CA ASP A 134 -3.79 0.57 -12.58
C ASP A 134 -4.36 1.57 -13.59
N VAL A 135 -3.63 2.65 -13.88
CA VAL A 135 -4.09 3.73 -14.77
C VAL A 135 -3.63 3.51 -16.21
N LYS A 136 -2.36 3.18 -16.41
CA LYS A 136 -1.78 2.97 -17.73
C LYS A 136 -1.99 1.57 -18.26
N LYS A 137 -2.46 0.63 -17.43
CA LYS A 137 -2.60 -0.80 -17.77
C LYS A 137 -1.30 -1.40 -18.30
N ALA A 138 -0.18 -0.96 -17.73
CA ALA A 138 1.17 -1.38 -18.04
C ALA A 138 1.82 -2.12 -16.85
N PRO A 139 1.30 -3.30 -16.45
CA PRO A 139 1.72 -3.98 -15.24
C PRO A 139 3.19 -4.42 -15.27
N LEU A 140 3.75 -4.77 -16.43
CA LEU A 140 5.16 -5.16 -16.53
C LEU A 140 6.11 -3.97 -16.31
N ASN A 141 5.75 -2.77 -16.76
CA ASN A 141 6.53 -1.57 -16.47
C ASN A 141 6.47 -1.23 -14.94
N ALA A 142 5.37 -1.60 -14.27
CA ALA A 142 5.28 -1.45 -12.82
C ALA A 142 6.23 -2.43 -12.09
N VAL A 143 6.39 -3.66 -12.61
CA VAL A 143 7.32 -4.66 -12.04
C VAL A 143 8.75 -4.11 -12.00
N GLU A 144 9.24 -3.49 -13.08
CA GLU A 144 10.58 -2.88 -13.12
C GLU A 144 10.79 -1.85 -12.00
N LEU A 145 9.77 -1.03 -11.72
CA LEU A 145 9.84 -0.06 -10.63
C LEU A 145 9.76 -0.73 -9.25
N TYR A 146 9.01 -1.81 -9.10
CA TYR A 146 9.01 -2.58 -7.85
C TYR A 146 10.38 -3.23 -7.61
N ASP A 147 11.06 -3.73 -8.65
CA ASP A 147 12.43 -4.25 -8.52
C ASP A 147 13.42 -3.16 -8.11
N GLN A 148 13.29 -1.96 -8.68
CA GLN A 148 14.09 -0.80 -8.26
C GLN A 148 13.81 -0.47 -6.78
N ALA A 149 12.55 -0.43 -6.36
CA ALA A 149 12.18 -0.16 -4.98
C ALA A 149 12.71 -1.22 -4.02
N MET A 150 12.69 -2.51 -4.39
CA MET A 150 13.24 -3.61 -3.59
C MET A 150 14.75 -3.46 -3.37
N ASN A 151 15.51 -3.11 -4.43
CA ASN A 151 16.94 -2.88 -4.32
C ASN A 151 17.28 -1.75 -3.34
N ILE A 152 16.48 -0.67 -3.31
CA ILE A 152 16.65 0.43 -2.36
C ILE A 152 16.21 -0.01 -0.96
N ALA A 153 15.11 -0.75 -0.85
CA ALA A 153 14.55 -1.23 0.41
C ALA A 153 15.54 -2.14 1.17
N THR A 154 16.26 -3.01 0.47
CA THR A 154 17.30 -3.88 1.07
C THR A 154 18.43 -3.09 1.72
N GLN A 155 18.75 -1.90 1.20
CA GLN A 155 19.80 -1.05 1.72
C GLN A 155 19.32 -0.14 2.86
N THR A 156 18.05 0.23 2.86
CA THR A 156 17.47 1.22 3.79
C THR A 156 16.68 0.60 4.93
N GLY A 157 16.41 -0.72 4.90
CA GLY A 157 15.54 -1.40 5.86
C GLY A 157 14.06 -1.07 5.72
N PHE A 158 13.65 -0.59 4.56
CA PHE A 158 12.23 -0.37 4.27
C PHE A 158 11.49 -1.72 4.23
N ASP A 159 10.24 -1.75 4.71
CA ASP A 159 9.41 -2.97 4.68
C ASP A 159 9.09 -3.40 3.25
N MET A 160 9.59 -4.59 2.87
CA MET A 160 9.44 -5.14 1.53
C MET A 160 8.17 -5.99 1.34
N SER A 161 7.46 -6.37 2.40
CA SER A 161 6.28 -7.25 2.28
C SER A 161 5.25 -6.68 1.30
N SER A 162 4.92 -5.39 1.47
CA SER A 162 4.00 -4.69 0.56
C SER A 162 4.51 -4.60 -0.88
N ILE A 163 5.84 -4.55 -1.09
CA ILE A 163 6.43 -4.49 -2.44
C ILE A 163 6.27 -5.84 -3.14
N PHE A 164 6.55 -6.95 -2.45
CA PHE A 164 6.31 -8.30 -2.97
C PHE A 164 4.85 -8.49 -3.36
N TYR A 165 3.91 -8.08 -2.51
CA TYR A 165 2.49 -8.14 -2.79
C TYR A 165 2.11 -7.39 -4.08
N GLN A 166 2.53 -6.14 -4.21
CA GLN A 166 2.20 -5.30 -5.36
C GLN A 166 2.87 -5.78 -6.66
N LYS A 167 4.11 -6.28 -6.58
CA LYS A 167 4.83 -6.89 -7.69
C LYS A 167 4.11 -8.14 -8.20
N SER A 168 3.72 -9.03 -7.29
CA SER A 168 2.98 -10.26 -7.61
C SER A 168 1.63 -9.96 -8.25
N LEU A 169 0.90 -8.98 -7.71
CA LEU A 169 -0.36 -8.52 -8.31
C LEU A 169 -0.15 -7.97 -9.73
N SER A 170 0.98 -7.31 -9.98
CA SER A 170 1.31 -6.81 -11.33
C SER A 170 1.60 -7.95 -12.31
N PHE A 171 2.33 -8.97 -11.91
CA PHE A 171 2.51 -10.17 -12.73
C PHE A 171 1.18 -10.86 -13.01
N PHE A 172 0.32 -11.00 -12.00
CA PHE A 172 -0.99 -11.62 -12.18
C PHE A 172 -1.87 -10.83 -13.16
N GLN A 173 -1.90 -9.50 -13.08
CA GLN A 173 -2.62 -8.65 -14.03
C GLN A 173 -2.03 -8.71 -15.46
N ALA A 174 -0.76 -9.04 -15.59
CA ALA A 174 -0.11 -9.29 -16.88
C ALA A 174 -0.37 -10.71 -17.43
N ASN A 175 -1.22 -11.52 -16.78
CA ASN A 175 -1.45 -12.94 -17.07
C ASN A 175 -0.18 -13.83 -16.92
N LYS A 176 0.80 -13.37 -16.14
CA LYS A 176 2.02 -14.12 -15.80
C LYS A 176 1.85 -14.80 -14.44
N THR A 177 1.00 -15.84 -14.41
CA THR A 177 0.57 -16.47 -13.15
C THR A 177 1.71 -17.12 -12.40
N LEU A 178 2.60 -17.85 -13.07
CA LEU A 178 3.75 -18.50 -12.44
C LEU A 178 4.75 -17.47 -11.90
N ASP A 179 5.03 -16.40 -12.65
CA ASP A 179 5.88 -15.29 -12.17
C ASP A 179 5.26 -14.62 -10.91
N ALA A 180 3.92 -14.49 -10.87
CA ALA A 180 3.23 -13.95 -9.71
C ALA A 180 3.41 -14.84 -8.47
N ILE A 181 3.24 -16.14 -8.62
CA ILE A 181 3.42 -17.12 -7.53
C ILE A 181 4.88 -17.16 -7.09
N SER A 182 5.84 -17.17 -8.02
CA SER A 182 7.27 -17.11 -7.70
C SER A 182 7.60 -15.86 -6.86
N ALA A 183 7.11 -14.69 -7.24
CA ALA A 183 7.33 -13.46 -6.48
C ALA A 183 6.69 -13.51 -5.09
N ILE A 184 5.53 -14.19 -4.91
CA ILE A 184 4.94 -14.42 -3.59
C ILE A 184 5.82 -15.36 -2.77
N GLN A 185 6.30 -16.44 -3.36
CA GLN A 185 7.18 -17.41 -2.67
C GLN A 185 8.47 -16.73 -2.20
N ASP A 186 9.10 -15.92 -3.04
CA ASP A 186 10.25 -15.10 -2.65
C ASP A 186 9.91 -14.22 -1.45
N GLY A 187 8.74 -13.57 -1.45
CA GLY A 187 8.28 -12.75 -0.34
C GLY A 187 8.07 -13.56 0.95
N LEU A 188 7.52 -14.77 0.85
CA LEU A 188 7.29 -15.66 2.00
C LEU A 188 8.58 -16.24 2.58
N ILE A 189 9.67 -16.32 1.80
CA ILE A 189 11.01 -16.65 2.33
C ILE A 189 11.50 -15.55 3.29
N TYR A 190 11.28 -14.28 2.95
CA TYR A 190 11.66 -13.14 3.82
C TYR A 190 10.66 -12.90 4.96
N PHE A 191 9.38 -13.16 4.71
CA PHE A 191 8.27 -12.92 5.63
C PHE A 191 7.43 -14.16 5.80
N PRO A 192 7.94 -15.20 6.49
CA PRO A 192 7.20 -16.44 6.73
C PRO A 192 5.89 -16.15 7.47
N GLY A 193 4.78 -16.67 6.94
CA GLY A 193 3.46 -16.47 7.53
C GLY A 193 2.82 -15.09 7.27
N ASP A 194 3.34 -14.31 6.31
CA ASP A 194 2.67 -13.07 5.91
C ASP A 194 1.26 -13.36 5.37
N PHE A 195 0.26 -12.90 6.10
CA PHE A 195 -1.15 -13.13 5.82
C PHE A 195 -1.57 -12.64 4.42
N TYR A 196 -1.07 -11.48 3.99
CA TYR A 196 -1.48 -10.89 2.71
C TYR A 196 -0.88 -11.65 1.53
N LEU A 197 0.40 -12.06 1.62
CA LEU A 197 1.07 -12.85 0.59
C LEU A 197 0.45 -14.25 0.48
N THR A 198 0.20 -14.92 1.61
CA THR A 198 -0.44 -16.25 1.65
C THR A 198 -1.84 -16.18 1.01
N ASN A 199 -2.68 -15.23 1.42
CA ASN A 199 -4.01 -15.09 0.84
C ASN A 199 -3.99 -14.72 -0.64
N LEU A 200 -3.03 -13.92 -1.08
CA LEU A 200 -2.88 -13.60 -2.50
C LEU A 200 -2.53 -14.85 -3.31
N LYS A 201 -1.61 -15.70 -2.80
CA LYS A 201 -1.24 -16.97 -3.43
C LYS A 201 -2.47 -17.88 -3.61
N LEU A 202 -3.20 -18.11 -2.53
CA LEU A 202 -4.41 -18.94 -2.54
C LEU A 202 -5.47 -18.37 -3.50
N SER A 203 -5.68 -17.06 -3.49
CA SER A 203 -6.63 -16.42 -4.41
C SER A 203 -6.24 -16.58 -5.88
N ILE A 204 -4.95 -16.49 -6.21
CA ILE A 204 -4.44 -16.72 -7.56
C ILE A 204 -4.64 -18.18 -7.97
N LEU A 205 -4.30 -19.12 -7.09
CA LEU A 205 -4.46 -20.55 -7.33
C LEU A 205 -5.94 -20.91 -7.51
N ALA A 206 -6.83 -20.42 -6.65
CA ALA A 206 -8.28 -20.60 -6.78
C ALA A 206 -8.83 -20.17 -8.15
N GLN A 207 -8.28 -19.08 -8.71
CA GLN A 207 -8.74 -18.57 -10.00
C GLN A 207 -8.08 -19.25 -11.21
N ARG A 208 -6.92 -19.85 -11.06
CA ARG A 208 -6.07 -20.28 -12.19
C ARG A 208 -5.66 -21.75 -12.20
N TRP A 209 -5.96 -22.54 -11.17
CA TRP A 209 -5.56 -23.93 -11.08
C TRP A 209 -5.93 -24.76 -12.33
N SER A 210 -7.05 -24.43 -12.96
CA SER A 210 -7.54 -25.18 -14.12
C SER A 210 -6.81 -24.87 -15.45
N SER A 211 -5.91 -23.89 -15.46
CA SER A 211 -5.20 -23.46 -16.66
C SER A 211 -3.88 -24.20 -16.92
N ASP A 212 -3.32 -24.84 -15.88
CA ASP A 212 -2.03 -25.53 -15.93
C ASP A 212 -1.95 -26.63 -14.88
N THR A 213 -1.31 -27.77 -15.20
CA THR A 213 -1.14 -28.90 -14.27
C THR A 213 -0.27 -28.53 -13.06
N ILE A 214 0.76 -27.70 -13.25
CA ILE A 214 1.63 -27.20 -12.18
C ILE A 214 0.81 -26.37 -11.20
N LEU A 215 -0.09 -25.52 -11.69
CA LEU A 215 -0.96 -24.70 -10.85
C LEU A 215 -1.98 -25.56 -10.09
N ALA A 216 -2.46 -26.67 -10.69
CA ALA A 216 -3.33 -27.61 -10.01
C ALA A 216 -2.60 -28.32 -8.86
N GLU A 217 -1.36 -28.79 -9.09
CA GLU A 217 -0.52 -29.41 -8.06
C GLU A 217 -0.22 -28.45 -6.90
N MET A 218 0.15 -27.21 -7.21
CA MET A 218 0.36 -26.17 -6.21
C MET A 218 -0.92 -25.88 -5.41
N ALA A 219 -2.07 -25.84 -6.08
CA ALA A 219 -3.36 -25.62 -5.41
C ALA A 219 -3.69 -26.76 -4.46
N ILE A 220 -3.49 -28.04 -4.87
CA ILE A 220 -3.68 -29.19 -3.99
C ILE A 220 -2.81 -29.05 -2.73
N GLN A 221 -1.52 -28.75 -2.90
CA GLN A 221 -0.60 -28.64 -1.78
C GLN A 221 -1.01 -27.51 -0.82
N ASP A 222 -1.24 -26.31 -1.34
CA ASP A 222 -1.49 -25.12 -0.52
C ASP A 222 -2.87 -25.18 0.17
N PHE A 223 -3.93 -25.64 -0.52
CA PHE A 223 -5.25 -25.78 0.09
C PHE A 223 -5.31 -26.95 1.06
N SER A 224 -4.56 -28.04 0.83
CA SER A 224 -4.45 -29.12 1.82
C SER A 224 -3.76 -28.63 3.09
N GLN A 225 -2.69 -27.87 2.97
CA GLN A 225 -2.03 -27.25 4.13
C GLN A 225 -2.96 -26.27 4.86
N GLN A 226 -3.74 -25.48 4.13
CA GLN A 226 -4.73 -24.59 4.75
C GLN A 226 -5.77 -25.36 5.56
N LEU A 227 -6.21 -26.53 5.08
CA LEU A 227 -7.17 -27.37 5.80
C LEU A 227 -6.59 -28.05 7.05
N GLU A 228 -5.27 -28.23 7.14
CA GLU A 228 -4.62 -28.65 8.39
C GLU A 228 -4.77 -27.58 9.48
N GLU A 229 -4.69 -26.30 9.13
CA GLU A 229 -4.85 -25.17 10.05
C GLU A 229 -6.33 -24.79 10.28
N TYR A 230 -7.13 -24.87 9.23
CA TYR A 230 -8.55 -24.49 9.20
C TYR A 230 -9.42 -25.61 8.61
N PRO A 231 -9.67 -26.71 9.37
CA PRO A 231 -10.41 -27.89 8.85
C PRO A 231 -11.82 -27.59 8.34
N ASP A 232 -12.40 -26.49 8.78
CA ASP A 232 -13.77 -26.10 8.45
C ASP A 232 -13.86 -25.11 7.27
N ASP A 233 -12.75 -24.87 6.53
CA ASP A 233 -12.75 -24.01 5.36
C ASP A 233 -13.46 -24.67 4.16
N ILE A 234 -14.74 -24.38 4.01
CA ILE A 234 -15.60 -24.93 2.95
C ILE A 234 -15.11 -24.53 1.55
N GLU A 235 -14.58 -23.31 1.39
CA GLU A 235 -14.10 -22.85 0.08
C GLU A 235 -12.84 -23.62 -0.35
N ALA A 236 -11.91 -23.85 0.57
CA ALA A 236 -10.74 -24.69 0.32
C ALA A 236 -11.13 -26.13 -0.07
N LYS A 237 -12.07 -26.75 0.68
CA LYS A 237 -12.60 -28.09 0.36
C LYS A 237 -13.26 -28.12 -1.02
N LYS A 238 -14.06 -27.12 -1.37
CA LYS A 238 -14.71 -27.03 -2.67
C LYS A 238 -13.70 -26.98 -3.81
N ILE A 239 -12.67 -26.15 -3.70
CA ILE A 239 -11.61 -26.04 -4.73
C ILE A 239 -10.88 -27.38 -4.89
N LEU A 240 -10.50 -28.03 -3.78
CA LEU A 240 -9.88 -29.36 -3.83
C LEU A 240 -10.79 -30.39 -4.50
N ALA A 241 -12.06 -30.44 -4.16
CA ALA A 241 -13.02 -31.34 -4.79
C ALA A 241 -13.13 -31.10 -6.31
N GLU A 242 -13.18 -29.85 -6.74
CA GLU A 242 -13.19 -29.51 -8.17
C GLU A 242 -11.91 -29.96 -8.90
N ILE A 243 -10.74 -29.81 -8.26
CA ILE A 243 -9.44 -30.25 -8.80
C ILE A 243 -9.42 -31.80 -8.91
N PHE A 244 -9.79 -32.52 -7.85
CA PHE A 244 -9.79 -33.99 -7.82
C PHE A 244 -10.78 -34.55 -8.83
N LEU A 245 -11.98 -33.98 -8.96
CA LEU A 245 -12.96 -34.39 -9.95
C LEU A 245 -12.41 -34.25 -11.37
N LYS A 246 -11.76 -33.10 -11.68
CA LYS A 246 -11.18 -32.84 -13.00
C LYS A 246 -10.03 -33.81 -13.33
N ASN A 247 -9.26 -34.19 -12.32
CA ASN A 247 -8.14 -35.13 -12.46
C ASN A 247 -8.57 -36.60 -12.43
N ASN A 248 -9.86 -36.92 -12.36
CA ASN A 248 -10.44 -38.25 -12.18
C ASN A 248 -9.92 -38.97 -10.91
N ASP A 249 -9.53 -38.21 -9.88
CA ASP A 249 -9.15 -38.72 -8.58
C ASP A 249 -10.39 -38.90 -7.69
N THR A 250 -11.13 -39.98 -7.95
CA THR A 250 -12.41 -40.27 -7.30
C THR A 250 -12.28 -40.46 -5.80
N ASN A 251 -11.18 -41.05 -5.33
CA ASN A 251 -10.99 -41.35 -3.90
C ASN A 251 -10.86 -40.05 -3.11
N ASN A 252 -9.93 -39.15 -3.49
CA ASN A 252 -9.75 -37.86 -2.83
C ASN A 252 -10.97 -36.94 -2.99
N PHE A 253 -11.69 -37.05 -4.11
CA PHE A 253 -12.95 -36.34 -4.31
C PHE A 253 -14.01 -36.79 -3.29
N GLU A 254 -14.25 -38.10 -3.17
CA GLU A 254 -15.26 -38.64 -2.25
C GLU A 254 -14.94 -38.33 -0.79
N ASP A 255 -13.67 -38.46 -0.38
CA ASP A 255 -13.24 -38.10 0.98
C ASP A 255 -13.43 -36.61 1.28
N THR A 256 -13.12 -35.72 0.31
CA THR A 256 -13.32 -34.28 0.47
C THR A 256 -14.80 -33.94 0.57
N ILE A 257 -15.67 -34.52 -0.27
CA ILE A 257 -17.13 -34.31 -0.21
C ILE A 257 -17.71 -34.83 1.10
N LYS A 258 -17.28 -36.03 1.56
CA LYS A 258 -17.71 -36.58 2.84
C LYS A 258 -17.37 -35.66 4.00
N SER A 259 -16.13 -35.12 4.03
CA SER A 259 -15.70 -34.15 5.02
C SER A 259 -16.50 -32.82 4.97
N CYS A 260 -17.05 -32.42 3.82
CA CYS A 260 -17.99 -31.30 3.74
C CYS A 260 -19.34 -31.63 4.36
N LEU A 261 -19.86 -32.85 4.12
CA LEU A 261 -21.20 -33.27 4.58
C LEU A 261 -21.25 -33.53 6.09
N GLU A 262 -20.12 -33.92 6.72
CA GLU A 262 -20.02 -34.11 8.17
C GLU A 262 -20.12 -32.82 8.99
N GLN A 263 -20.09 -31.67 8.36
CA GLN A 263 -20.21 -30.33 8.98
C GLN A 263 -21.66 -29.79 9.01
N TYR A 264 -22.61 -30.47 8.37
CA TYR A 264 -24.03 -30.14 8.35
C TYR A 264 -24.87 -31.19 9.10
#